data_fa73f84ad495975ad285e1941422c1a1
#
_entry.id   fa73f84ad495975ad285e1941422c1a1
#
_cell.length_a   1.000
_cell.length_b   1.000
_cell.length_c   1.000
_cell.angle_alpha   90.00
_cell.angle_beta   90.00
_cell.angle_gamma   90.00
#
_symmetry.space_group_name_H-M   'P 1'
#
loop_
_entity.id
_entity.type
_entity.pdbx_description
1 polymer ?
#
loop_
_entity_poly.entity_id
_entity_poly.type
_entity_poly.pdbx_seq_one_letter_code
_entity_poly.pdbx_strand_id
1 'polypeptide(L)'
;EDRKWRYTVRTAPVTHAAFMRYWQDSFALPMMNNLLLTRLTPQGHLYIKNHHLRMKSAHGKSNENIRSGFEARIAADFGIPQDVTAQAREHLEALKRSWRARETAGREEA
;
A
#
# COMPACT_ATOMS: atom_id res chain seq x y z
N GLU A 1 25.86 -2.37 11.42
CA GLU A 1 24.63 -1.73 10.93
C GLU A 1 23.80 -1.21 12.09
N ASP A 2 23.27 -0.01 11.95
CA ASP A 2 22.40 0.56 12.95
C ASP A 2 21.05 -0.16 12.95
N ARG A 3 20.66 -0.68 14.10
CA ARG A 3 19.36 -1.31 14.28
C ARG A 3 18.30 -0.25 14.54
N LYS A 4 17.19 -0.33 13.81
CA LYS A 4 16.06 0.59 14.01
C LYS A 4 14.85 -0.20 14.48
N TRP A 5 14.11 0.36 15.42
CA TRP A 5 12.81 -0.17 15.79
C TRP A 5 11.85 -0.03 14.62
N ARG A 6 11.21 -1.15 14.23
CA ARG A 6 10.19 -1.16 13.18
C ARG A 6 8.80 -1.26 13.76
N TYR A 7 8.64 -2.14 14.72
CA TYR A 7 7.37 -2.35 15.39
C TYR A 7 7.62 -3.10 16.69
N THR A 8 6.61 -3.07 17.57
CA THR A 8 6.60 -3.83 18.82
C THR A 8 5.48 -4.86 18.75
N VAL A 9 5.79 -6.10 19.08
CA VAL A 9 4.79 -7.17 19.17
C VAL A 9 4.38 -7.34 20.62
N ARG A 10 3.07 -7.28 20.86
CA ARG A 10 2.50 -7.58 22.19
C ARG A 10 2.01 -9.02 22.17
N THR A 11 2.42 -9.79 23.16
CA THR A 11 2.06 -11.21 23.24
C THR A 11 0.75 -11.46 23.99
N ALA A 12 0.24 -10.45 24.69
CA ALA A 12 -1.05 -10.58 25.39
C ALA A 12 -2.19 -10.71 24.38
N PRO A 13 -3.14 -11.66 24.56
CA PRO A 13 -4.28 -11.79 23.68
C PRO A 13 -5.17 -10.56 23.70
N VAL A 14 -5.76 -10.23 22.55
CA VAL A 14 -6.78 -9.18 22.44
C VAL A 14 -8.14 -9.82 22.17
N THR A 15 -9.21 -9.16 22.59
CA THR A 15 -10.56 -9.63 22.30
C THR A 15 -10.87 -9.46 20.82
N HIS A 16 -11.81 -10.25 20.31
CA HIS A 16 -12.27 -10.11 18.92
C HIS A 16 -12.82 -8.70 18.65
N ALA A 17 -13.58 -8.15 19.59
CA ALA A 17 -14.14 -6.80 19.47
C ALA A 17 -13.04 -5.73 19.37
N ALA A 18 -11.99 -5.83 20.20
CA ALA A 18 -10.85 -4.91 20.14
C ALA A 18 -10.11 -5.04 18.82
N PHE A 19 -9.87 -6.28 18.34
CA PHE A 19 -9.22 -6.52 17.05
C PHE A 19 -10.02 -5.88 15.92
N MET A 20 -11.34 -6.08 15.87
CA MET A 20 -12.19 -5.54 14.81
C MET A 20 -12.19 -4.01 14.81
N ARG A 21 -12.16 -3.39 15.98
CA ARG A 21 -12.05 -1.93 16.08
C ARG A 21 -10.73 -1.42 15.52
N TYR A 22 -9.61 -2.02 15.89
CA TYR A 22 -8.30 -1.65 15.36
C TYR A 22 -8.21 -1.89 13.86
N TRP A 23 -8.80 -2.99 13.38
CA TRP A 23 -8.83 -3.28 11.95
C TRP A 23 -9.62 -2.22 11.18
N GLN A 24 -10.80 -1.84 11.66
CA GLN A 24 -11.61 -0.79 11.05
C GLN A 24 -10.88 0.56 11.06
N ASP A 25 -10.27 0.91 12.18
CA ASP A 25 -9.52 2.18 12.31
C ASP A 25 -8.29 2.22 11.39
N SER A 26 -7.72 1.07 11.06
CA SER A 26 -6.54 1.01 10.20
C SER A 26 -6.78 1.57 8.80
N PHE A 27 -8.00 1.51 8.29
CA PHE A 27 -8.33 2.05 6.96
C PHE A 27 -8.26 3.58 6.90
N ALA A 28 -8.26 4.25 8.05
CA ALA A 28 -8.11 5.70 8.13
C ALA A 28 -6.65 6.14 8.29
N LEU A 29 -5.71 5.22 8.40
CA LEU A 29 -4.30 5.57 8.54
C LEU A 29 -3.72 6.11 7.23
N PRO A 30 -2.81 7.12 7.29
CA PRO A 30 -2.22 7.71 6.09
C PRO A 30 -1.52 6.70 5.17
N MET A 31 -0.96 5.63 5.71
CA MET A 31 -0.32 4.57 4.91
C MET A 31 -1.29 3.89 3.94
N MET A 32 -2.60 3.93 4.24
CA MET A 32 -3.63 3.34 3.38
C MET A 32 -3.94 4.20 2.14
N ASN A 33 -3.31 5.37 2.01
CA ASN A 33 -3.42 6.22 0.83
C ASN A 33 -2.53 5.77 -0.33
N ASN A 34 -1.78 4.70 -0.13
CA ASN A 34 -0.87 4.16 -1.14
C ASN A 34 -1.38 2.81 -1.64
N LEU A 35 -1.16 2.55 -2.92
CA LEU A 35 -1.36 1.22 -3.47
C LEU A 35 -0.10 0.41 -3.20
N LEU A 36 -0.24 -0.66 -2.42
CA LEU A 36 0.87 -1.54 -2.04
C LEU A 36 0.54 -2.97 -2.47
N LEU A 37 1.46 -3.59 -3.20
CA LEU A 37 1.37 -4.98 -3.58
C LEU A 37 2.70 -5.67 -3.34
N THR A 38 2.67 -6.89 -2.84
CA THR A 38 3.86 -7.71 -2.66
C THR A 38 3.59 -9.11 -3.15
N ARG A 39 4.62 -9.74 -3.71
CA ARG A 39 4.56 -11.13 -4.13
C ARG A 39 5.93 -11.79 -3.98
N LEU A 40 5.95 -12.97 -3.37
CA LEU A 40 7.13 -13.81 -3.36
C LEU A 40 7.11 -14.72 -4.58
N THR A 41 8.24 -14.82 -5.25
CA THR A 41 8.45 -15.73 -6.39
C THR A 41 9.67 -16.60 -6.10
N PRO A 42 9.87 -17.71 -6.85
CA PRO A 42 11.10 -18.50 -6.69
C PRO A 42 12.39 -17.70 -6.91
N GLN A 43 12.33 -16.62 -7.71
CA GLN A 43 13.47 -15.77 -7.99
C GLN A 43 13.69 -14.66 -6.97
N GLY A 44 12.69 -14.32 -6.17
CA GLY A 44 12.82 -13.27 -5.18
C GLY A 44 11.50 -12.62 -4.78
N HIS A 45 11.54 -11.32 -4.57
CA HIS A 45 10.40 -10.56 -4.05
C HIS A 45 10.05 -9.40 -4.98
N LEU A 46 8.80 -9.34 -5.38
CA LEU A 46 8.22 -8.21 -6.10
C LEU A 46 7.48 -7.32 -5.11
N TYR A 47 7.71 -6.02 -5.21
CA TYR A 47 7.08 -5.03 -4.35
C TYR A 47 6.68 -3.81 -5.17
N ILE A 48 5.43 -3.40 -5.06
CA ILE A 48 4.93 -2.19 -5.69
C ILE A 48 4.42 -1.23 -4.63
N LYS A 49 4.86 0.01 -4.74
CA LYS A 49 4.28 1.15 -4.03
C LYS A 49 3.88 2.19 -5.07
N ASN A 50 2.58 2.38 -5.25
CA ASN A 50 2.00 3.24 -6.29
C ASN A 50 2.49 2.81 -7.69
N HIS A 51 3.28 3.61 -8.38
CA HIS A 51 3.81 3.29 -9.71
C HIS A 51 5.25 2.78 -9.69
N HIS A 52 5.81 2.56 -8.51
CA HIS A 52 7.20 2.15 -8.36
C HIS A 52 7.26 0.64 -8.10
N LEU A 53 7.84 -0.09 -9.04
CA LEU A 53 8.08 -1.54 -8.89
C LEU A 53 9.52 -1.77 -8.46
N ARG A 54 9.69 -2.52 -7.38
CA ARG A 54 10.99 -3.00 -6.94
C ARG A 54 11.02 -4.53 -7.04
N MET A 55 12.05 -5.04 -7.68
CA MET A 55 12.32 -6.48 -7.72
C MET A 55 13.61 -6.74 -6.95
N LYS A 56 13.55 -7.61 -5.95
CA LYS A 56 14.71 -8.01 -5.17
C LYS A 56 14.96 -9.51 -5.37
N SER A 57 16.17 -9.86 -5.76
CA SER A 57 16.58 -11.26 -5.93
C SER A 57 17.91 -11.49 -5.23
N ALA A 58 18.39 -12.73 -5.28
CA ALA A 58 19.73 -13.07 -4.79
C ALA A 58 20.84 -12.31 -5.52
N HIS A 59 20.58 -11.83 -6.74
CA HIS A 59 21.56 -11.14 -7.58
C HIS A 59 21.49 -9.62 -7.47
N GLY A 60 20.60 -9.08 -6.66
CA GLY A 60 20.49 -7.65 -6.44
C GLY A 60 19.07 -7.11 -6.50
N LYS A 61 18.96 -5.80 -6.65
CA LYS A 61 17.68 -5.08 -6.69
C LYS A 61 17.54 -4.33 -8.02
N SER A 62 16.34 -4.29 -8.56
CA SER A 62 16.00 -3.42 -9.68
C SER A 62 14.77 -2.59 -9.34
N ASN A 63 14.70 -1.39 -9.92
CA ASN A 63 13.61 -0.46 -9.71
C ASN A 63 13.09 -0.01 -11.07
N GLU A 64 11.78 0.08 -11.22
CA GLU A 64 11.15 0.45 -12.47
C GLU A 64 9.92 1.31 -12.18
N ASN A 65 9.71 2.37 -12.97
CA ASN A 65 8.47 3.13 -12.94
C ASN A 65 7.51 2.53 -13.96
N ILE A 66 6.38 2.00 -13.47
CA ILE A 66 5.39 1.30 -14.30
C ILE A 66 4.12 2.13 -14.50
N ARG A 67 4.23 3.45 -14.51
CA ARG A 67 3.06 4.33 -14.71
C ARG A 67 2.35 4.03 -16.03
N SER A 68 3.09 3.79 -17.10
CA SER A 68 2.54 3.39 -18.39
C SER A 68 2.22 1.89 -18.38
N GLY A 69 0.99 1.54 -18.75
CA GLY A 69 0.54 0.15 -18.77
C GLY A 69 0.44 -0.50 -17.40
N PHE A 70 0.11 0.30 -16.38
CA PHE A 70 0.09 -0.13 -14.98
C PHE A 70 -0.83 -1.34 -14.76
N GLU A 71 -2.08 -1.27 -15.21
CA GLU A 71 -3.05 -2.34 -15.00
C GLU A 71 -2.64 -3.65 -15.68
N ALA A 72 -2.07 -3.56 -16.89
CA ALA A 72 -1.57 -4.72 -17.61
C ALA A 72 -0.37 -5.36 -16.90
N ARG A 73 0.53 -4.54 -16.37
CA ARG A 73 1.69 -5.03 -15.63
C ARG A 73 1.28 -5.72 -14.32
N ILE A 74 0.31 -5.16 -13.60
CA ILE A 74 -0.23 -5.77 -12.38
C ILE A 74 -0.89 -7.11 -12.70
N ALA A 75 -1.64 -7.20 -13.78
CA ALA A 75 -2.26 -8.45 -14.21
C ALA A 75 -1.20 -9.52 -14.52
N ALA A 76 -0.14 -9.14 -15.23
CA ALA A 76 0.93 -10.07 -15.60
C ALA A 76 1.76 -10.53 -14.40
N ASP A 77 2.14 -9.62 -13.50
CA ASP A 77 3.08 -9.92 -12.42
C ASP A 77 2.40 -10.38 -11.13
N PHE A 78 1.17 -9.97 -10.87
CA PHE A 78 0.44 -10.26 -9.63
C PHE A 78 -0.83 -11.07 -9.84
N GLY A 79 -1.26 -11.26 -11.08
CA GLY A 79 -2.47 -12.04 -11.36
C GLY A 79 -3.76 -11.34 -10.96
N ILE A 80 -3.75 -10.02 -10.79
CA ILE A 80 -4.93 -9.24 -10.43
C ILE A 80 -5.59 -8.74 -11.71
N PRO A 81 -6.91 -8.98 -11.93
CA PRO A 81 -7.60 -8.48 -13.11
C PRO A 81 -7.46 -6.96 -13.27
N GLN A 82 -7.36 -6.51 -14.52
CA GLN A 82 -7.13 -5.08 -14.81
C GLN A 82 -8.27 -4.18 -14.32
N ASP A 83 -9.51 -4.65 -14.36
CA ASP A 83 -10.66 -3.90 -13.85
C ASP A 83 -10.60 -3.69 -12.34
N VAL A 84 -10.13 -4.70 -11.59
CA VAL A 84 -9.95 -4.59 -10.13
C VAL A 84 -8.89 -3.54 -9.81
N THR A 85 -7.76 -3.56 -10.51
CA THR A 85 -6.69 -2.58 -10.32
C THR A 85 -7.17 -1.17 -10.67
N ALA A 86 -7.91 -1.01 -11.76
CA ALA A 86 -8.46 0.28 -12.17
C ALA A 86 -9.41 0.84 -11.11
N GLN A 87 -10.30 0.01 -10.56
CA GLN A 87 -11.22 0.40 -9.50
C GLN A 87 -10.48 0.82 -8.22
N ALA A 88 -9.43 0.08 -7.85
CA ALA A 88 -8.62 0.40 -6.67
C ALA A 88 -7.93 1.75 -6.83
N ARG A 89 -7.36 2.04 -8.01
CA ARG A 89 -6.73 3.33 -8.29
C ARG A 89 -7.74 4.48 -8.24
N GLU A 90 -8.90 4.30 -8.81
CA GLU A 90 -9.97 5.28 -8.79
C GLU A 90 -10.40 5.58 -7.34
N HIS A 91 -10.55 4.54 -6.52
CA HIS A 91 -10.88 4.69 -5.11
C HIS A 91 -9.81 5.46 -4.34
N LEU A 92 -8.54 5.17 -4.60
CA LEU A 92 -7.42 5.89 -3.96
C LEU A 92 -7.38 7.36 -4.34
N GLU A 93 -7.64 7.68 -5.61
CA GLU A 93 -7.71 9.08 -6.06
C GLU A 93 -8.85 9.83 -5.38
N ALA A 94 -10.00 9.18 -5.20
CA ALA A 94 -11.13 9.76 -4.47
C ALA A 94 -10.78 10.01 -3.00
N LEU A 95 -10.10 9.07 -2.35
CA LEU A 95 -9.64 9.23 -0.96
C LEU A 95 -8.65 10.38 -0.83
N LYS A 96 -7.68 10.49 -1.72
CA LYS A 96 -6.69 11.57 -1.70
C LYS A 96 -7.35 12.93 -1.87
N ARG A 97 -8.33 13.06 -2.74
CA ARG A 97 -9.09 14.31 -2.90
C ARG A 97 -9.86 14.66 -1.63
N SER A 98 -10.49 13.69 -1.00
CA SER A 98 -11.21 13.86 0.27
C SER A 98 -10.26 14.35 1.38
N TRP A 99 -9.07 13.76 1.49
CA TRP A 99 -8.09 14.15 2.49
C TRP A 99 -7.58 15.59 2.27
N ARG A 100 -7.28 15.96 1.02
CA ARG A 100 -6.85 17.31 0.67
C ARG A 100 -7.93 18.34 1.01
N ALA A 101 -9.19 18.02 0.75
CA ALA A 101 -10.31 18.90 1.08
C ALA A 101 -10.41 19.13 2.60
N ARG A 102 -10.21 18.09 3.41
CA ARG A 102 -10.21 18.20 4.88
C ARG A 102 -9.04 19.05 5.39
N GLU A 103 -7.85 18.88 4.83
CA GLU A 103 -6.68 19.67 5.20
C GLU A 103 -6.89 21.15 4.86
N THR A 104 -7.44 21.44 3.71
CA THR A 104 -7.76 22.81 3.29
C THR A 104 -8.80 23.45 4.22
N ALA A 105 -9.88 22.71 4.52
CA ALA A 105 -10.90 23.20 5.44
C ALA A 105 -10.34 23.47 6.84
N GLY A 106 -9.47 22.58 7.35
CA GLY A 106 -8.82 22.75 8.64
C GLY A 106 -7.91 23.97 8.69
N ARG A 107 -7.25 24.30 7.59
CA ARG A 107 -6.41 25.50 7.49
C ARG A 107 -7.24 26.78 7.48
N GLU A 108 -8.38 26.78 6.83
CA GLU A 108 -9.29 27.94 6.77
C GLU A 108 -9.94 28.24 8.11
N GLU A 109 -10.18 27.21 8.95
CA GLU A 109 -10.72 27.36 10.29
C GLU A 109 -9.69 27.80 11.32
N ALA A 110 -8.43 27.66 11.03
CA ALA A 110 -7.32 28.08 11.92
C ALA A 110 -7.05 29.61 11.81
#